data_a9a8e49b5cebd43c00e774507d7df3e1
#
_entry.id   a9a8e49b5cebd43c00e774507d7df3e1
#
_cell.length_a   1.000
_cell.length_b   1.000
_cell.length_c   1.000
_cell.angle_alpha   90.00
_cell.angle_beta   90.00
_cell.angle_gamma   90.00
#
_symmetry.space_group_name_H-M   'P 1'
#
loop_
_entity.id
_entity.type
_entity.pdbx_description
1 polymer ?
#
loop_
_entity_poly.entity_id
_entity_poly.type
_entity_poly.pdbx_seq_one_letter_code
_entity_poly.pdbx_strand_id
1 'polypeptide(L)'
;MIRAIFAGIAALLLAGPALAEVSIQQVTSQRGLHAWLVEEHALPFVALEIRFRGGTSLDRPGKRGETRLMAALIEEGAGDLDARAFAEAREELAADFSFDAWDDALSVSARFLTENRDASVALLKSALTHPRFDQDAIDRVRAQVVSIIQSEEKDPNAIAGRTFDERAFGDHPYATSRNGTVESVSALTRDDMFDAQDRVMARDRVYVSAVGDITAADLSKLLDDLLGELPEIGGLIPPRAEFTLTPGVTVVDYASPQSVVIFGQEGIKRDDPDFFAAYVLNQIIGGQGFASRLMEEVREKRGLTYGIGTYLAPMDLAETWQGSFASANEKVAEAVAVVRAEWARIAAEGASDAEIAAAKTYLTGSYPLRFDGNGPIATILVGMQLDGLPVDYLVNRNSYVEAVTAEDIRRVAARLMDGGKLRFVVVGQPKGLEPDD
;
A
#
# COMPACT_ATOMS: atom_id res chain seq x y z
N MET A 1 -16.31 -14.57 56.74
CA MET A 1 -15.71 -15.12 55.52
C MET A 1 -16.32 -14.57 54.22
N ILE A 2 -17.63 -14.34 54.12
CA ILE A 2 -18.28 -13.85 52.88
C ILE A 2 -17.85 -12.41 52.45
N ARG A 3 -17.52 -11.53 53.40
CA ARG A 3 -17.08 -10.14 53.08
C ARG A 3 -15.66 -10.06 52.49
N ALA A 4 -14.82 -11.05 52.71
CA ALA A 4 -13.45 -11.07 52.15
C ALA A 4 -13.44 -11.57 50.69
N ILE A 5 -14.42 -12.36 50.27
CA ILE A 5 -14.54 -12.87 48.87
C ILE A 5 -15.02 -11.77 47.94
N PHE A 6 -15.91 -10.87 48.38
CA PHE A 6 -16.38 -9.74 47.57
C PHE A 6 -15.32 -8.66 47.33
N ALA A 7 -14.41 -8.48 48.26
CA ALA A 7 -13.27 -7.53 48.08
C ALA A 7 -12.24 -8.06 47.07
N GLY A 8 -12.04 -9.38 46.97
CA GLY A 8 -11.12 -9.99 45.98
C GLY A 8 -11.65 -9.96 44.56
N ILE A 9 -12.96 -10.08 44.37
CA ILE A 9 -13.62 -10.03 43.06
C ILE A 9 -13.69 -8.57 42.53
N ALA A 10 -13.86 -7.58 43.40
CA ALA A 10 -13.87 -6.17 43.03
C ALA A 10 -12.47 -5.65 42.58
N ALA A 11 -11.40 -6.25 43.13
CA ALA A 11 -10.02 -5.88 42.71
C ALA A 11 -9.63 -6.49 41.36
N LEU A 12 -10.20 -7.63 40.95
CA LEU A 12 -9.96 -8.23 39.63
C LEU A 12 -10.68 -7.49 38.47
N LEU A 13 -11.74 -6.75 38.76
CA LEU A 13 -12.51 -6.00 37.76
C LEU A 13 -11.92 -4.62 37.44
N LEU A 14 -10.87 -4.17 38.14
CA LEU A 14 -10.18 -2.92 37.93
C LEU A 14 -8.86 -3.07 37.12
N ALA A 15 -8.47 -4.30 36.79
CA ALA A 15 -7.41 -4.51 35.79
C ALA A 15 -8.04 -4.32 34.41
N GLY A 16 -8.18 -3.06 33.98
CA GLY A 16 -8.40 -2.73 32.58
C GLY A 16 -7.30 -3.40 31.75
N PRO A 17 -7.56 -3.79 30.49
CA PRO A 17 -6.52 -4.27 29.62
C PRO A 17 -5.45 -3.18 29.54
N ALA A 18 -4.28 -3.42 30.14
CA ALA A 18 -3.10 -2.66 29.81
C ALA A 18 -2.80 -2.99 28.34
N LEU A 19 -3.24 -2.13 27.43
CA LEU A 19 -2.71 -2.13 26.08
C LEU A 19 -1.20 -1.97 26.28
N ALA A 20 -0.42 -2.98 25.92
CA ALA A 20 1.02 -2.86 25.89
C ALA A 20 1.32 -1.65 25.00
N GLU A 21 1.80 -0.58 25.61
CA GLU A 21 2.15 0.65 24.91
C GLU A 21 3.34 0.29 24.02
N VAL A 22 3.14 0.28 22.70
CA VAL A 22 4.20 0.01 21.75
C VAL A 22 5.21 1.15 21.87
N SER A 23 6.32 0.90 22.57
CA SER A 23 7.38 1.89 22.77
C SER A 23 8.29 1.92 21.56
N ILE A 24 8.15 2.96 20.73
CA ILE A 24 8.97 3.17 19.55
C ILE A 24 10.22 3.95 19.92
N GLN A 25 11.39 3.36 19.66
CA GLN A 25 12.69 4.01 19.80
C GLN A 25 13.17 4.50 18.43
N GLN A 26 13.70 5.72 18.37
CA GLN A 26 14.38 6.21 17.18
C GLN A 26 15.88 5.91 17.31
N VAL A 27 16.39 5.12 16.38
CA VAL A 27 17.80 4.70 16.34
C VAL A 27 18.48 5.42 15.20
N THR A 28 19.68 5.96 15.47
CA THR A 28 20.56 6.54 14.46
C THR A 28 21.88 5.80 14.47
N SER A 29 22.31 5.29 13.32
CA SER A 29 23.58 4.60 13.17
C SER A 29 24.77 5.57 13.15
N GLN A 30 25.99 5.06 13.20
CA GLN A 30 27.21 5.90 13.13
C GLN A 30 27.36 6.58 11.77
N ARG A 31 26.82 5.98 10.69
CA ARG A 31 26.80 6.56 9.33
C ARG A 31 25.59 7.46 9.08
N GLY A 32 24.75 7.73 10.10
CA GLY A 32 23.60 8.62 9.99
C GLY A 32 22.35 7.96 9.40
N LEU A 33 22.28 6.64 9.31
CA LEU A 33 21.06 5.93 8.92
C LEU A 33 20.07 5.91 10.08
N HIS A 34 18.79 6.11 9.76
CA HIS A 34 17.71 6.17 10.74
C HIS A 34 16.83 4.95 10.69
N ALA A 35 16.40 4.46 11.85
CA ALA A 35 15.39 3.40 11.96
C ALA A 35 14.47 3.64 13.16
N TRP A 36 13.26 3.08 13.08
CA TRP A 36 12.37 2.95 14.22
C TRP A 36 12.40 1.52 14.75
N LEU A 37 12.52 1.37 16.07
CA LEU A 37 12.66 0.09 16.75
C LEU A 37 11.55 -0.09 17.78
N VAL A 38 10.99 -1.30 17.82
CA VAL A 38 10.25 -1.83 18.95
C VAL A 38 10.97 -3.09 19.45
N GLU A 39 11.56 -3.02 20.64
CA GLU A 39 12.19 -4.18 21.28
C GLU A 39 11.12 -5.12 21.82
N GLU A 40 11.14 -6.38 21.39
CA GLU A 40 10.23 -7.46 21.83
C GLU A 40 11.04 -8.76 21.98
N HIS A 41 11.38 -9.10 23.22
CA HIS A 41 12.29 -10.21 23.53
C HIS A 41 11.57 -11.53 23.87
N ALA A 42 10.23 -11.56 23.84
CA ALA A 42 9.47 -12.79 24.14
C ALA A 42 9.58 -13.83 23.01
N LEU A 43 9.82 -13.37 21.78
CA LEU A 43 9.98 -14.23 20.61
C LEU A 43 11.38 -14.06 20.01
N PRO A 44 12.15 -15.16 19.82
CA PRO A 44 13.55 -15.08 19.42
C PRO A 44 13.73 -14.83 17.92
N PHE A 45 13.10 -13.81 17.38
CA PHE A 45 13.26 -13.39 15.98
C PHE A 45 13.11 -11.88 15.81
N VAL A 46 13.60 -11.37 14.70
CA VAL A 46 13.49 -9.97 14.27
C VAL A 46 12.71 -9.91 12.97
N ALA A 47 11.75 -8.98 12.88
CA ALA A 47 11.15 -8.52 11.66
C ALA A 47 11.77 -7.16 11.28
N LEU A 48 12.36 -7.08 10.10
CA LEU A 48 13.04 -5.91 9.56
C LEU A 48 12.33 -5.48 8.28
N GLU A 49 11.92 -4.24 8.20
CA GLU A 49 11.30 -3.64 7.03
C GLU A 49 12.14 -2.47 6.53
N ILE A 50 12.46 -2.47 5.25
CA ILE A 50 13.20 -1.41 4.57
C ILE A 50 12.37 -0.93 3.39
N ARG A 51 12.26 0.38 3.23
CA ARG A 51 11.60 1.02 2.08
C ARG A 51 12.55 2.03 1.46
N PHE A 52 12.71 1.94 0.16
CA PHE A 52 13.39 2.95 -0.65
C PHE A 52 12.34 3.72 -1.41
N ARG A 53 12.20 5.03 -1.12
CA ARG A 53 11.20 5.88 -1.77
C ARG A 53 11.47 6.02 -3.28
N GLY A 54 10.40 6.00 -4.10
CA GLY A 54 10.43 6.24 -5.54
C GLY A 54 10.12 5.01 -6.40
N GLY A 55 10.41 3.79 -5.94
CA GLY A 55 9.98 2.54 -6.56
C GLY A 55 10.03 2.52 -8.09
N THR A 56 8.98 1.98 -8.72
CA THR A 56 8.88 1.90 -10.18
C THR A 56 8.63 3.25 -10.85
N SER A 57 8.28 4.31 -10.09
CA SER A 57 8.22 5.67 -10.65
C SER A 57 9.58 6.18 -11.12
N LEU A 58 10.67 5.54 -10.68
CA LEU A 58 12.02 5.85 -11.10
C LEU A 58 12.45 5.13 -12.40
N ASP A 59 11.60 4.31 -12.98
CA ASP A 59 11.91 3.62 -14.24
C ASP A 59 12.22 4.65 -15.35
N ARG A 60 13.26 4.37 -16.13
CA ARG A 60 13.67 5.26 -17.24
C ARG A 60 12.67 5.21 -18.40
N PRO A 61 12.56 6.29 -19.16
CA PRO A 61 11.78 6.28 -20.40
C PRO A 61 12.19 5.11 -21.31
N GLY A 62 11.21 4.33 -21.77
CA GLY A 62 11.41 3.13 -22.59
C GLY A 62 11.92 1.88 -21.84
N LYS A 63 12.13 1.97 -20.53
CA LYS A 63 12.60 0.88 -19.65
C LYS A 63 11.59 0.50 -18.57
N ARG A 64 10.31 0.85 -18.76
CA ARG A 64 9.25 0.56 -17.77
C ARG A 64 9.25 -0.93 -17.43
N GLY A 65 9.19 -1.25 -16.13
CA GLY A 65 9.33 -2.60 -15.58
C GLY A 65 10.75 -2.97 -15.14
N GLU A 66 11.77 -2.07 -15.35
CA GLU A 66 13.15 -2.36 -14.94
C GLU A 66 13.28 -2.54 -13.42
N THR A 67 12.67 -1.67 -12.62
CA THR A 67 12.69 -1.78 -11.15
C THR A 67 11.93 -3.03 -10.67
N ARG A 68 10.81 -3.37 -11.31
CA ARG A 68 10.06 -4.58 -10.98
C ARG A 68 10.84 -5.85 -11.27
N LEU A 69 11.47 -5.93 -12.45
CA LEU A 69 12.31 -7.06 -12.83
C LEU A 69 13.55 -7.17 -11.94
N MET A 70 14.22 -6.06 -11.67
CA MET A 70 15.37 -5.98 -10.76
C MET A 70 15.02 -6.49 -9.36
N ALA A 71 13.91 -6.02 -8.77
CA ALA A 71 13.46 -6.47 -7.46
C ALA A 71 13.22 -7.99 -7.39
N ALA A 72 12.58 -8.56 -8.43
CA ALA A 72 12.36 -10.01 -8.53
C ALA A 72 13.63 -10.83 -8.74
N LEU A 73 14.75 -10.19 -9.12
CA LEU A 73 16.03 -10.84 -9.36
C LEU A 73 17.00 -10.78 -8.17
N ILE A 74 16.72 -9.97 -7.13
CA ILE A 74 17.63 -9.80 -5.99
C ILE A 74 17.92 -11.12 -5.27
N GLU A 75 16.91 -11.98 -5.13
CA GLU A 75 17.05 -13.30 -4.48
C GLU A 75 17.49 -14.44 -5.43
N GLU A 76 17.78 -14.13 -6.68
CA GLU A 76 18.18 -15.08 -7.70
C GLU A 76 19.72 -15.27 -7.77
N GLY A 77 20.39 -15.06 -6.62
CA GLY A 77 21.82 -15.23 -6.43
C GLY A 77 22.54 -13.95 -6.04
N ALA A 78 23.50 -14.06 -5.14
CA ALA A 78 24.28 -12.94 -4.63
C ALA A 78 25.73 -13.36 -4.25
N GLY A 79 26.69 -12.48 -4.51
CA GLY A 79 28.10 -12.78 -4.27
C GLY A 79 28.55 -14.04 -5.03
N ASP A 80 29.06 -15.02 -4.30
CA ASP A 80 29.51 -16.29 -4.86
C ASP A 80 28.37 -17.33 -4.98
N LEU A 81 27.18 -17.06 -4.44
CA LEU A 81 26.04 -17.96 -4.42
C LEU A 81 25.17 -17.75 -5.65
N ASP A 82 24.96 -18.78 -6.46
CA ASP A 82 23.93 -18.78 -7.49
C ASP A 82 22.52 -18.86 -6.88
N ALA A 83 21.48 -18.80 -7.69
CA ALA A 83 20.08 -18.78 -7.24
C ALA A 83 19.74 -19.95 -6.31
N ARG A 84 20.25 -21.16 -6.62
CA ARG A 84 20.01 -22.35 -5.82
C ARG A 84 20.76 -22.30 -4.50
N ALA A 85 22.05 -22.00 -4.52
CA ALA A 85 22.87 -21.91 -3.31
C ALA A 85 22.40 -20.78 -2.39
N PHE A 86 21.90 -19.66 -2.95
CA PHE A 86 21.30 -18.58 -2.17
C PHE A 86 20.02 -19.04 -1.47
N ALA A 87 19.12 -19.74 -2.18
CA ALA A 87 17.90 -20.27 -1.60
C ALA A 87 18.20 -21.32 -0.49
N GLU A 88 19.15 -22.23 -0.73
CA GLU A 88 19.61 -23.23 0.26
C GLU A 88 20.17 -22.52 1.52
N ALA A 89 21.03 -21.52 1.35
CA ALA A 89 21.60 -20.75 2.47
C ALA A 89 20.51 -20.01 3.28
N ARG A 90 19.52 -19.43 2.62
CA ARG A 90 18.37 -18.77 3.28
C ARG A 90 17.53 -19.78 4.09
N GLU A 91 17.27 -20.96 3.53
CA GLU A 91 16.53 -22.04 4.21
C GLU A 91 17.30 -22.58 5.43
N GLU A 92 18.61 -22.81 5.31
CA GLU A 92 19.45 -23.25 6.42
C GLU A 92 19.45 -22.27 7.61
N LEU A 93 19.33 -20.96 7.32
CA LEU A 93 19.24 -19.90 8.33
C LEU A 93 17.84 -19.72 8.88
N ALA A 94 16.83 -20.43 8.36
CA ALA A 94 15.42 -20.19 8.64
C ALA A 94 15.04 -18.69 8.46
N ALA A 95 15.66 -18.04 7.48
CA ALA A 95 15.42 -16.65 7.14
C ALA A 95 14.37 -16.54 6.02
N ASP A 96 13.57 -15.48 6.07
CA ASP A 96 12.57 -15.18 5.07
C ASP A 96 12.83 -13.76 4.54
N PHE A 97 13.02 -13.63 3.23
CA PHE A 97 13.24 -12.36 2.55
C PHE A 97 12.22 -12.19 1.43
N SER A 98 11.70 -10.98 1.26
CA SER A 98 10.91 -10.62 0.09
C SER A 98 11.27 -9.23 -0.43
N PHE A 99 11.17 -9.07 -1.75
CA PHE A 99 11.54 -7.86 -2.47
C PHE A 99 10.40 -7.48 -3.41
N ASP A 100 9.75 -6.36 -3.16
CA ASP A 100 8.61 -5.89 -3.95
C ASP A 100 8.81 -4.45 -4.40
N ALA A 101 8.47 -4.18 -5.66
CA ALA A 101 8.52 -2.84 -6.23
C ALA A 101 7.09 -2.33 -6.48
N TRP A 102 6.77 -1.19 -5.85
CA TRP A 102 5.54 -0.43 -6.01
C TRP A 102 5.87 0.90 -6.69
N ASP A 103 4.88 1.69 -7.02
CA ASP A 103 5.12 2.96 -7.69
C ASP A 103 5.97 3.92 -6.84
N ASP A 104 5.69 4.01 -5.54
CA ASP A 104 6.32 4.96 -4.62
C ASP A 104 7.43 4.38 -3.76
N ALA A 105 7.62 3.07 -3.77
CA ALA A 105 8.66 2.44 -2.96
C ALA A 105 9.09 1.07 -3.49
N LEU A 106 10.39 0.78 -3.36
CA LEU A 106 10.89 -0.58 -3.32
C LEU A 106 10.92 -1.05 -1.86
N SER A 107 10.35 -2.21 -1.62
CA SER A 107 10.19 -2.82 -0.31
C SER A 107 11.12 -4.01 -0.15
N VAL A 108 11.82 -4.07 0.98
CA VAL A 108 12.57 -5.24 1.43
C VAL A 108 12.02 -5.61 2.80
N SER A 109 11.44 -6.80 2.91
CA SER A 109 10.98 -7.37 4.17
C SER A 109 11.87 -8.55 4.52
N ALA A 110 12.36 -8.61 5.75
CA ALA A 110 13.19 -9.69 6.23
C ALA A 110 12.74 -10.15 7.61
N ARG A 111 12.73 -11.47 7.80
CA ARG A 111 12.51 -12.11 9.10
C ARG A 111 13.59 -13.14 9.33
N PHE A 112 14.23 -13.10 10.49
CA PHE A 112 15.30 -14.03 10.84
C PHE A 112 15.33 -14.29 12.35
N LEU A 113 15.78 -15.50 12.70
CA LEU A 113 15.97 -15.90 14.11
C LEU A 113 17.12 -15.12 14.74
N THR A 114 17.00 -14.82 16.04
CA THR A 114 18.05 -14.12 16.79
C THR A 114 19.38 -14.86 16.76
N GLU A 115 19.36 -16.20 16.87
CA GLU A 115 20.56 -17.05 16.82
C GLU A 115 21.27 -17.02 15.47
N ASN A 116 20.54 -16.79 14.37
CA ASN A 116 21.06 -16.75 13.01
C ASN A 116 21.20 -15.31 12.47
N ARG A 117 20.99 -14.29 13.30
CA ARG A 117 20.91 -12.89 12.90
C ARG A 117 22.08 -12.43 12.04
N ASP A 118 23.30 -12.64 12.52
CA ASP A 118 24.49 -12.10 11.86
C ASP A 118 24.73 -12.75 10.49
N ALA A 119 24.48 -14.05 10.37
CA ALA A 119 24.57 -14.78 9.10
C ALA A 119 23.43 -14.39 8.14
N SER A 120 22.22 -14.22 8.65
CA SER A 120 21.07 -13.77 7.85
C SER A 120 21.25 -12.35 7.33
N VAL A 121 21.77 -11.45 8.17
CA VAL A 121 22.09 -10.07 7.77
C VAL A 121 23.22 -10.05 6.71
N ALA A 122 24.24 -10.89 6.85
CA ALA A 122 25.30 -11.00 5.85
C ALA A 122 24.77 -11.50 4.50
N LEU A 123 23.87 -12.50 4.52
CA LEU A 123 23.22 -13.00 3.30
C LEU A 123 22.34 -11.92 2.65
N LEU A 124 21.51 -11.22 3.44
CA LEU A 124 20.69 -10.11 2.95
C LEU A 124 21.56 -8.97 2.41
N LYS A 125 22.65 -8.60 3.10
CA LYS A 125 23.61 -7.62 2.60
C LYS A 125 24.15 -8.00 1.24
N SER A 126 24.58 -9.25 1.06
CA SER A 126 25.08 -9.74 -0.22
C SER A 126 24.03 -9.57 -1.32
N ALA A 127 22.76 -9.88 -1.03
CA ALA A 127 21.66 -9.70 -1.97
C ALA A 127 21.44 -8.22 -2.35
N LEU A 128 21.53 -7.29 -1.38
CA LEU A 128 21.30 -5.87 -1.59
C LEU A 128 22.47 -5.15 -2.27
N THR A 129 23.73 -5.62 -2.08
CA THR A 129 24.94 -4.91 -2.53
C THR A 129 25.69 -5.63 -3.65
N HIS A 130 25.54 -6.93 -3.77
CA HIS A 130 26.24 -7.76 -4.75
C HIS A 130 25.32 -8.79 -5.43
N PRO A 131 24.13 -8.38 -5.92
CA PRO A 131 23.28 -9.30 -6.67
C PRO A 131 24.01 -9.74 -7.95
N ARG A 132 23.79 -10.99 -8.35
CA ARG A 132 24.51 -11.54 -9.51
C ARG A 132 23.87 -11.14 -10.83
N PHE A 133 22.56 -11.08 -10.87
CA PHE A 133 21.79 -10.85 -12.10
C PHE A 133 22.31 -11.74 -13.25
N ASP A 134 22.44 -13.06 -12.97
CA ASP A 134 22.88 -14.02 -13.97
C ASP A 134 21.89 -14.09 -15.13
N GLN A 135 22.40 -14.29 -16.35
CA GLN A 135 21.58 -14.20 -17.57
C GLN A 135 20.45 -15.24 -17.60
N ASP A 136 20.69 -16.43 -17.11
CA ASP A 136 19.69 -17.51 -17.02
C ASP A 136 18.57 -17.17 -16.00
N ALA A 137 18.91 -16.53 -14.88
CA ALA A 137 17.93 -16.01 -13.94
C ALA A 137 17.12 -14.87 -14.55
N ILE A 138 17.79 -13.92 -15.23
CA ILE A 138 17.12 -12.83 -15.97
C ILE A 138 16.13 -13.41 -16.99
N ASP A 139 16.52 -14.36 -17.78
CA ASP A 139 15.67 -14.93 -18.83
C ASP A 139 14.46 -15.65 -18.24
N ARG A 140 14.65 -16.39 -17.13
CA ARG A 140 13.58 -17.10 -16.43
C ARG A 140 12.60 -16.14 -15.77
N VAL A 141 13.07 -15.16 -15.00
CA VAL A 141 12.22 -14.20 -14.29
C VAL A 141 11.53 -13.25 -15.29
N ARG A 142 12.24 -12.84 -16.36
CA ARG A 142 11.64 -12.08 -17.46
C ARG A 142 10.46 -12.83 -18.08
N ALA A 143 10.59 -14.12 -18.34
CA ALA A 143 9.51 -14.93 -18.88
C ALA A 143 8.29 -14.97 -17.93
N GLN A 144 8.51 -15.01 -16.63
CA GLN A 144 7.43 -14.92 -15.63
C GLN A 144 6.75 -13.53 -15.66
N VAL A 145 7.51 -12.43 -15.68
CA VAL A 145 6.96 -11.06 -15.75
C VAL A 145 6.17 -10.88 -17.06
N VAL A 146 6.69 -11.35 -18.20
CA VAL A 146 5.96 -11.31 -19.48
C VAL A 146 4.65 -12.10 -19.41
N SER A 147 4.65 -13.26 -18.76
CA SER A 147 3.42 -14.04 -18.55
C SER A 147 2.40 -13.30 -17.69
N ILE A 148 2.86 -12.58 -16.65
CA ILE A 148 2.00 -11.71 -15.81
C ILE A 148 1.39 -10.60 -16.68
N ILE A 149 2.20 -9.87 -17.45
CA ILE A 149 1.73 -8.79 -18.34
C ILE A 149 0.66 -9.33 -19.31
N GLN A 150 0.92 -10.48 -19.96
CA GLN A 150 -0.04 -11.09 -20.88
C GLN A 150 -1.34 -11.56 -20.19
N SER A 151 -1.28 -11.90 -18.91
CA SER A 151 -2.47 -12.19 -18.10
C SER A 151 -3.24 -10.92 -17.77
N GLU A 152 -2.54 -9.84 -17.39
CA GLU A 152 -3.14 -8.53 -17.09
C GLU A 152 -3.83 -7.91 -18.32
N GLU A 153 -3.30 -8.13 -19.53
CA GLU A 153 -3.93 -7.70 -20.78
C GLU A 153 -5.30 -8.35 -21.05
N LYS A 154 -5.58 -9.45 -20.37
CA LYS A 154 -6.82 -10.23 -20.49
C LYS A 154 -7.68 -10.17 -19.22
N ASP A 155 -7.23 -9.52 -18.18
CA ASP A 155 -8.00 -9.35 -16.94
C ASP A 155 -8.79 -8.04 -16.98
N PRO A 156 -10.12 -8.10 -16.93
CA PRO A 156 -10.94 -6.90 -16.98
C PRO A 156 -10.67 -5.94 -15.80
N ASN A 157 -10.22 -6.42 -14.64
CA ASN A 157 -9.85 -5.55 -13.52
C ASN A 157 -8.55 -4.78 -13.83
N ALA A 158 -7.54 -5.47 -14.37
CA ALA A 158 -6.27 -4.84 -14.77
C ALA A 158 -6.49 -3.83 -15.92
N ILE A 159 -7.33 -4.18 -16.90
CA ILE A 159 -7.72 -3.28 -18.00
C ILE A 159 -8.40 -2.04 -17.45
N ALA A 160 -9.36 -2.19 -16.52
CA ALA A 160 -10.08 -1.07 -15.93
C ALA A 160 -9.15 -0.15 -15.14
N GLY A 161 -8.26 -0.71 -14.31
CA GLY A 161 -7.24 0.03 -13.55
C GLY A 161 -6.32 0.82 -14.47
N ARG A 162 -5.69 0.16 -15.43
CA ARG A 162 -4.80 0.81 -16.40
C ARG A 162 -5.50 1.92 -17.17
N THR A 163 -6.73 1.70 -17.66
CA THR A 163 -7.50 2.72 -18.39
C THR A 163 -7.81 3.93 -17.50
N PHE A 164 -8.10 3.70 -16.21
CA PHE A 164 -8.30 4.77 -15.24
C PHE A 164 -7.02 5.57 -15.03
N ASP A 165 -5.89 4.88 -14.78
CA ASP A 165 -4.60 5.50 -14.49
C ASP A 165 -4.05 6.28 -15.70
N GLU A 166 -4.17 5.75 -16.92
CA GLU A 166 -3.82 6.44 -18.16
C GLU A 166 -4.56 7.77 -18.31
N ARG A 167 -5.86 7.78 -17.99
CA ARG A 167 -6.70 9.01 -18.06
C ARG A 167 -6.43 9.96 -16.90
N ALA A 168 -6.10 9.45 -15.73
CA ALA A 168 -5.86 10.26 -14.54
C ALA A 168 -4.50 10.95 -14.55
N PHE A 169 -3.46 10.29 -15.10
CA PHE A 169 -2.07 10.70 -14.91
C PHE A 169 -1.32 11.00 -16.21
N GLY A 170 -1.93 10.78 -17.38
CA GLY A 170 -1.35 11.16 -18.68
C GLY A 170 0.01 10.52 -18.94
N ASP A 171 1.05 11.35 -19.05
CA ASP A 171 2.44 10.90 -19.34
C ASP A 171 3.25 10.59 -18.07
N HIS A 172 2.65 10.73 -16.87
CA HIS A 172 3.33 10.42 -15.62
C HIS A 172 3.55 8.91 -15.47
N PRO A 173 4.62 8.43 -14.79
CA PRO A 173 4.84 7.00 -14.52
C PRO A 173 3.63 6.25 -13.93
N TYR A 174 2.80 6.92 -13.14
CA TYR A 174 1.57 6.34 -12.59
C TYR A 174 0.53 5.93 -13.64
N ALA A 175 0.58 6.49 -14.85
CA ALA A 175 -0.31 6.13 -15.94
C ALA A 175 -0.04 4.75 -16.55
N THR A 176 1.08 4.11 -16.20
CA THR A 176 1.54 2.88 -16.85
C THR A 176 1.69 1.73 -15.84
N SER A 177 1.48 0.49 -16.30
CA SER A 177 1.70 -0.68 -15.44
C SER A 177 3.13 -0.69 -14.89
N ARG A 178 3.27 -0.93 -13.59
CA ARG A 178 4.56 -1.15 -12.93
C ARG A 178 5.32 -2.36 -13.46
N ASN A 179 4.63 -3.32 -14.07
CA ASN A 179 5.25 -4.47 -14.72
C ASN A 179 5.85 -4.12 -16.09
N GLY A 180 5.59 -2.92 -16.62
CA GLY A 180 5.97 -2.51 -17.97
C GLY A 180 5.08 -3.10 -19.04
N THR A 181 5.65 -3.24 -20.24
CA THR A 181 5.03 -3.91 -21.39
C THR A 181 5.87 -5.11 -21.82
N VAL A 182 5.31 -6.02 -22.60
CA VAL A 182 6.08 -7.13 -23.20
C VAL A 182 7.30 -6.61 -23.95
N GLU A 183 7.15 -5.51 -24.68
CA GLU A 183 8.24 -4.89 -25.45
C GLU A 183 9.32 -4.31 -24.52
N SER A 184 8.95 -3.45 -23.55
CA SER A 184 9.91 -2.82 -22.64
C SER A 184 10.68 -3.84 -21.83
N VAL A 185 10.01 -4.85 -21.25
CA VAL A 185 10.62 -5.89 -20.40
C VAL A 185 11.51 -6.83 -21.22
N SER A 186 11.11 -7.16 -22.46
CA SER A 186 11.93 -8.01 -23.35
C SER A 186 13.23 -7.34 -23.79
N ALA A 187 13.26 -6.01 -23.80
CA ALA A 187 14.45 -5.22 -24.18
C ALA A 187 15.39 -4.91 -23.00
N LEU A 188 15.03 -5.27 -21.76
CA LEU A 188 15.88 -5.05 -20.58
C LEU A 188 17.12 -5.94 -20.63
N THR A 189 18.24 -5.39 -20.20
CA THR A 189 19.54 -6.05 -20.16
C THR A 189 20.00 -6.24 -18.71
N ARG A 190 21.08 -6.98 -18.52
CA ARG A 190 21.74 -7.12 -17.22
C ARG A 190 22.22 -5.77 -16.66
N ASP A 191 22.75 -4.91 -17.50
CA ASP A 191 23.22 -3.58 -17.09
C ASP A 191 22.04 -2.70 -16.62
N ASP A 192 20.85 -2.84 -17.25
CA ASP A 192 19.65 -2.15 -16.78
C ASP A 192 19.26 -2.56 -15.33
N MET A 193 19.54 -3.80 -14.91
CA MET A 193 19.27 -4.25 -13.53
C MET A 193 20.18 -3.55 -12.52
N PHE A 194 21.47 -3.41 -12.82
CA PHE A 194 22.40 -2.64 -11.97
C PHE A 194 22.05 -1.16 -11.96
N ASP A 195 21.71 -0.58 -13.10
CA ASP A 195 21.28 0.81 -13.19
C ASP A 195 19.99 1.08 -12.38
N ALA A 196 19.04 0.14 -12.39
CA ALA A 196 17.81 0.23 -11.60
C ALA A 196 18.10 0.10 -10.09
N GLN A 197 18.97 -0.84 -9.71
CA GLN A 197 19.41 -1.01 -8.34
C GLN A 197 20.02 0.28 -7.78
N ASP A 198 21.03 0.84 -8.45
CA ASP A 198 21.74 2.06 -8.02
C ASP A 198 20.79 3.27 -7.94
N ARG A 199 19.82 3.33 -8.86
CA ARG A 199 18.86 4.43 -8.91
C ARG A 199 17.85 4.39 -7.78
N VAL A 200 17.38 3.21 -7.41
CA VAL A 200 16.30 3.03 -6.43
C VAL A 200 16.86 2.81 -5.03
N MET A 201 17.88 1.96 -4.88
CA MET A 201 18.40 1.53 -3.58
C MET A 201 19.51 2.46 -3.10
N ALA A 202 19.13 3.67 -2.66
CA ALA A 202 20.08 4.68 -2.19
C ALA A 202 19.77 5.15 -0.77
N ARG A 203 20.82 5.59 -0.04
CA ARG A 203 20.75 5.97 1.36
C ARG A 203 19.97 7.27 1.62
N ASP A 204 19.87 8.16 0.63
CA ASP A 204 19.14 9.42 0.72
C ASP A 204 17.60 9.26 0.80
N ARG A 205 17.10 8.05 0.59
CA ARG A 205 15.67 7.74 0.48
C ARG A 205 15.25 6.47 1.21
N VAL A 206 16.09 5.96 2.10
CA VAL A 206 15.82 4.73 2.85
C VAL A 206 15.12 5.02 4.17
N TYR A 207 14.11 4.21 4.47
CA TYR A 207 13.35 4.18 5.71
C TYR A 207 13.42 2.77 6.26
N VAL A 208 13.66 2.63 7.56
CA VAL A 208 13.84 1.32 8.20
C VAL A 208 13.03 1.22 9.48
N SER A 209 12.45 0.06 9.70
CA SER A 209 11.88 -0.31 10.99
C SER A 209 12.30 -1.73 11.36
N ALA A 210 12.48 -1.97 12.65
CA ALA A 210 12.75 -3.29 13.20
C ALA A 210 11.84 -3.53 14.40
N VAL A 211 11.33 -4.75 14.52
CA VAL A 211 10.53 -5.19 15.67
C VAL A 211 10.97 -6.58 16.04
N GLY A 212 11.30 -6.80 17.31
CA GLY A 212 11.66 -8.12 17.80
C GLY A 212 12.87 -8.12 18.74
N ASP A 213 13.54 -9.26 18.81
CA ASP A 213 14.63 -9.54 19.73
C ASP A 213 15.96 -8.93 19.23
N ILE A 214 16.03 -7.62 19.24
CA ILE A 214 17.20 -6.82 18.87
C ILE A 214 17.25 -5.55 19.71
N THR A 215 18.45 -5.19 20.19
CA THR A 215 18.66 -3.94 20.92
C THR A 215 18.92 -2.76 19.99
N ALA A 216 18.70 -1.53 20.47
CA ALA A 216 19.04 -0.31 19.73
C ALA A 216 20.51 -0.25 19.29
N ALA A 217 21.45 -0.75 20.14
CA ALA A 217 22.87 -0.81 19.82
C ALA A 217 23.18 -1.81 18.70
N ASP A 218 22.53 -2.97 18.71
CA ASP A 218 22.70 -3.98 17.67
C ASP A 218 22.07 -3.53 16.35
N LEU A 219 20.87 -2.91 16.39
CA LEU A 219 20.25 -2.35 15.21
C LEU A 219 21.10 -1.25 14.57
N SER A 220 21.71 -0.36 15.37
CA SER A 220 22.62 0.68 14.87
C SER A 220 23.79 0.09 14.07
N LYS A 221 24.39 -1.00 14.51
CA LYS A 221 25.46 -1.71 13.78
C LYS A 221 24.91 -2.40 12.53
N LEU A 222 23.76 -3.09 12.65
CA LEU A 222 23.10 -3.76 11.55
C LEU A 222 22.82 -2.80 10.39
N LEU A 223 22.34 -1.59 10.68
CA LEU A 223 22.08 -0.57 9.67
C LEU A 223 23.34 -0.20 8.87
N ASP A 224 24.44 0.05 9.56
CA ASP A 224 25.72 0.41 8.91
C ASP A 224 26.29 -0.76 8.10
N ASP A 225 26.17 -1.98 8.61
CA ASP A 225 26.65 -3.18 7.93
C ASP A 225 25.81 -3.49 6.68
N LEU A 226 24.48 -3.38 6.79
CA LEU A 226 23.56 -3.78 5.74
C LEU A 226 23.46 -2.75 4.61
N LEU A 227 23.37 -1.46 4.95
CA LEU A 227 23.02 -0.39 4.02
C LEU A 227 24.19 0.57 3.74
N GLY A 228 25.27 0.48 4.49
CA GLY A 228 26.37 1.46 4.43
C GLY A 228 27.15 1.46 3.11
N GLU A 229 27.06 0.41 2.29
CA GLU A 229 27.71 0.29 0.98
C GLU A 229 26.82 0.73 -0.18
N LEU A 230 25.51 0.96 0.07
CA LEU A 230 24.61 1.45 -0.97
C LEU A 230 24.97 2.87 -1.42
N PRO A 231 24.62 3.26 -2.66
CA PRO A 231 24.80 4.61 -3.17
C PRO A 231 24.30 5.67 -2.20
N GLU A 232 25.01 6.81 -2.11
CA GLU A 232 24.59 7.91 -1.24
C GLU A 232 23.34 8.60 -1.75
N ILE A 233 23.27 8.79 -3.07
CA ILE A 233 22.21 9.52 -3.77
C ILE A 233 21.67 8.64 -4.90
N GLY A 234 20.36 8.46 -4.95
CA GLY A 234 19.67 7.73 -6.00
C GLY A 234 19.15 8.59 -7.13
N GLY A 235 18.30 8.02 -7.99
CA GLY A 235 17.69 8.70 -9.11
C GLY A 235 16.75 9.84 -8.69
N LEU A 236 16.52 10.79 -9.59
CA LEU A 236 15.59 11.90 -9.33
C LEU A 236 14.15 11.38 -9.26
N ILE A 237 13.46 11.69 -8.19
CA ILE A 237 12.02 11.44 -8.08
C ILE A 237 11.29 12.33 -9.08
N PRO A 238 10.35 11.79 -9.88
CA PRO A 238 9.58 12.59 -10.82
C PRO A 238 8.79 13.70 -10.12
N PRO A 239 8.43 14.76 -10.82
CA PRO A 239 7.51 15.76 -10.28
C PRO A 239 6.14 15.13 -9.98
N ARG A 240 5.32 15.80 -9.19
CA ARG A 240 3.93 15.38 -8.97
C ARG A 240 3.18 15.27 -10.28
N ALA A 241 2.35 14.24 -10.40
CA ALA A 241 1.47 14.09 -11.55
C ALA A 241 0.44 15.24 -11.60
N GLU A 242 0.16 15.71 -12.81
CA GLU A 242 -1.01 16.52 -13.07
C GLU A 242 -2.23 15.59 -13.17
N PHE A 243 -3.26 15.85 -12.39
CA PHE A 243 -4.48 15.05 -12.43
C PHE A 243 -5.37 15.50 -13.59
N THR A 244 -5.45 14.71 -14.64
CA THR A 244 -6.10 15.05 -15.90
C THR A 244 -7.45 14.37 -16.13
N LEU A 245 -7.93 13.58 -15.15
CA LEU A 245 -9.15 12.81 -15.29
C LEU A 245 -10.39 13.73 -15.44
N THR A 246 -11.02 13.68 -16.61
CA THR A 246 -12.29 14.39 -16.84
C THR A 246 -13.46 13.53 -16.39
N PRO A 247 -14.55 14.12 -15.87
CA PRO A 247 -15.76 13.38 -15.51
C PRO A 247 -16.37 12.63 -16.70
N GLY A 248 -17.11 11.56 -16.43
CA GLY A 248 -17.85 10.85 -17.47
C GLY A 248 -17.79 9.32 -17.38
N VAL A 249 -18.01 8.66 -18.51
CA VAL A 249 -18.00 7.20 -18.66
C VAL A 249 -17.10 6.79 -19.82
N THR A 250 -16.15 5.91 -19.55
CA THR A 250 -15.37 5.21 -20.59
C THR A 250 -15.83 3.77 -20.63
N VAL A 251 -16.13 3.25 -21.80
CA VAL A 251 -16.46 1.83 -21.99
C VAL A 251 -15.37 1.16 -22.81
N VAL A 252 -14.78 0.14 -22.24
CA VAL A 252 -13.86 -0.77 -22.95
C VAL A 252 -14.62 -2.04 -23.26
N ASP A 253 -14.82 -2.34 -24.55
CA ASP A 253 -15.54 -3.53 -24.99
C ASP A 253 -14.76 -4.79 -24.57
N TYR A 254 -15.42 -5.64 -23.79
CA TYR A 254 -14.87 -6.88 -23.31
C TYR A 254 -15.98 -7.94 -23.19
N ALA A 255 -15.80 -9.05 -23.88
CA ALA A 255 -16.80 -10.13 -23.92
C ALA A 255 -16.84 -10.89 -22.58
N SER A 256 -17.67 -10.43 -21.65
CA SER A 256 -17.92 -11.05 -20.34
C SER A 256 -19.39 -10.90 -19.95
N PRO A 257 -19.97 -11.82 -19.18
CA PRO A 257 -21.33 -11.70 -18.65
C PRO A 257 -21.49 -10.59 -17.60
N GLN A 258 -20.39 -10.11 -17.04
CA GLN A 258 -20.35 -9.02 -16.07
C GLN A 258 -19.38 -7.94 -16.54
N SER A 259 -19.73 -6.68 -16.28
CA SER A 259 -18.82 -5.56 -16.41
C SER A 259 -18.10 -5.31 -15.10
N VAL A 260 -16.79 -5.07 -15.17
CA VAL A 260 -15.99 -4.52 -14.07
C VAL A 260 -16.00 -3.01 -14.19
N VAL A 261 -16.18 -2.34 -13.08
CA VAL A 261 -16.24 -0.88 -13.01
C VAL A 261 -15.24 -0.37 -12.00
N ILE A 262 -14.36 0.52 -12.42
CA ILE A 262 -13.57 1.39 -11.55
C ILE A 262 -14.13 2.80 -11.72
N PHE A 263 -14.35 3.49 -10.61
CA PHE A 263 -14.76 4.88 -10.62
C PHE A 263 -13.92 5.70 -9.67
N GLY A 264 -13.79 6.97 -9.94
CA GLY A 264 -12.99 7.81 -9.05
C GLY A 264 -12.90 9.26 -9.53
N GLN A 265 -12.17 10.00 -8.74
CA GLN A 265 -11.87 11.41 -8.91
C GLN A 265 -10.54 11.76 -8.23
N GLU A 266 -10.11 13.02 -8.31
CA GLU A 266 -9.02 13.54 -7.49
C GLU A 266 -9.33 13.35 -5.99
N GLY A 267 -8.33 12.90 -5.24
CA GLY A 267 -8.44 12.60 -3.82
C GLY A 267 -7.99 13.74 -2.91
N ILE A 268 -7.35 13.38 -1.80
CA ILE A 268 -6.87 14.30 -0.78
C ILE A 268 -5.49 13.86 -0.30
N LYS A 269 -4.58 14.82 -0.10
CA LYS A 269 -3.24 14.58 0.42
C LYS A 269 -3.27 13.99 1.82
N ARG A 270 -2.25 13.19 2.13
CA ARG A 270 -2.11 12.58 3.45
C ARG A 270 -1.91 13.63 4.56
N ASP A 271 -1.22 14.72 4.26
CA ASP A 271 -0.92 15.83 5.16
C ASP A 271 -1.97 16.96 5.12
N ASP A 272 -3.06 16.83 4.34
CA ASP A 272 -4.16 17.79 4.33
C ASP A 272 -4.87 17.80 5.71
N PRO A 273 -5.13 18.97 6.30
CA PRO A 273 -5.83 19.06 7.59
C PRO A 273 -7.21 18.39 7.59
N ASP A 274 -7.84 18.24 6.44
CA ASP A 274 -9.14 17.58 6.27
C ASP A 274 -9.02 16.07 6.07
N PHE A 275 -7.82 15.49 6.07
CA PHE A 275 -7.62 14.07 5.75
C PHE A 275 -8.46 13.13 6.63
N PHE A 276 -8.52 13.36 7.94
CA PHE A 276 -9.30 12.50 8.84
C PHE A 276 -10.81 12.63 8.63
N ALA A 277 -11.29 13.83 8.27
CA ALA A 277 -12.69 14.01 7.90
C ALA A 277 -13.02 13.27 6.60
N ALA A 278 -12.14 13.34 5.58
CA ALA A 278 -12.26 12.57 4.35
C ALA A 278 -12.16 11.04 4.61
N TYR A 279 -11.31 10.62 5.54
CA TYR A 279 -11.16 9.22 5.91
C TYR A 279 -12.41 8.64 6.59
N VAL A 280 -13.03 9.39 7.52
CA VAL A 280 -14.32 9.01 8.12
C VAL A 280 -15.42 9.04 7.06
N LEU A 281 -15.44 10.04 6.19
CA LEU A 281 -16.41 10.16 5.10
C LEU A 281 -16.29 8.97 4.12
N ASN A 282 -15.07 8.56 3.76
CA ASN A 282 -14.85 7.37 2.94
C ASN A 282 -15.39 6.11 3.61
N GLN A 283 -15.22 5.96 4.93
CA GLN A 283 -15.80 4.82 5.65
C GLN A 283 -17.32 4.80 5.57
N ILE A 284 -17.97 5.97 5.63
CA ILE A 284 -19.43 6.09 5.53
C ILE A 284 -19.94 5.75 4.13
N ILE A 285 -19.28 6.26 3.07
CA ILE A 285 -19.78 6.09 1.71
C ILE A 285 -19.52 4.71 1.15
N GLY A 286 -18.31 4.16 1.32
CA GLY A 286 -17.90 2.92 0.67
C GLY A 286 -16.75 2.20 1.37
N GLY A 287 -16.46 2.52 2.64
CA GLY A 287 -15.40 1.86 3.40
C GLY A 287 -15.68 0.38 3.64
N GLN A 288 -14.71 -0.29 4.22
CA GLN A 288 -14.78 -1.74 4.48
C GLN A 288 -15.97 -2.11 5.38
N GLY A 289 -16.55 -3.28 5.12
CA GLY A 289 -17.71 -3.81 5.85
C GLY A 289 -19.01 -3.65 5.09
N PHE A 290 -20.10 -4.16 5.67
CA PHE A 290 -21.41 -4.16 5.02
C PHE A 290 -22.31 -2.95 5.36
N ALA A 291 -21.81 -2.02 6.17
CA ALA A 291 -22.59 -0.92 6.71
C ALA A 291 -22.40 0.42 5.96
N SER A 292 -21.69 0.43 4.82
CA SER A 292 -21.52 1.66 4.04
C SER A 292 -22.74 1.95 3.15
N ARG A 293 -22.95 3.23 2.82
CA ARG A 293 -24.09 3.66 1.97
C ARG A 293 -24.12 2.93 0.63
N LEU A 294 -22.98 2.82 -0.05
CA LEU A 294 -22.93 2.14 -1.35
C LEU A 294 -23.26 0.65 -1.23
N MET A 295 -22.82 -0.02 -0.17
CA MET A 295 -23.21 -1.41 0.08
C MET A 295 -24.71 -1.55 0.31
N GLU A 296 -25.29 -0.66 1.09
CA GLU A 296 -26.75 -0.65 1.35
C GLU A 296 -27.54 -0.36 0.07
N GLU A 297 -27.20 0.70 -0.65
CA GLU A 297 -28.00 1.18 -1.79
C GLU A 297 -27.81 0.33 -3.06
N VAL A 298 -26.57 -0.09 -3.36
CA VAL A 298 -26.28 -0.81 -4.61
C VAL A 298 -26.47 -2.32 -4.44
N ARG A 299 -26.03 -2.87 -3.30
CA ARG A 299 -26.09 -4.31 -3.05
C ARG A 299 -27.37 -4.72 -2.35
N GLU A 300 -27.61 -4.23 -1.11
CA GLU A 300 -28.68 -4.77 -0.25
C GLU A 300 -30.07 -4.42 -0.79
N LYS A 301 -30.32 -3.16 -1.17
CA LYS A 301 -31.63 -2.70 -1.61
C LYS A 301 -31.95 -3.09 -3.05
N ARG A 302 -30.95 -3.15 -3.96
CA ARG A 302 -31.18 -3.30 -5.40
C ARG A 302 -30.57 -4.56 -6.01
N GLY A 303 -29.66 -5.23 -5.32
CA GLY A 303 -29.00 -6.45 -5.82
C GLY A 303 -28.26 -6.23 -7.15
N LEU A 304 -27.61 -5.05 -7.29
CA LEU A 304 -26.91 -4.68 -8.52
C LEU A 304 -25.47 -5.21 -8.56
N THR A 305 -24.88 -5.52 -7.42
CA THR A 305 -23.52 -6.05 -7.27
C THR A 305 -23.43 -7.01 -6.10
N TYR A 306 -22.39 -7.82 -6.06
CA TYR A 306 -22.02 -8.61 -4.87
C TYR A 306 -21.19 -7.81 -3.85
N GLY A 307 -20.54 -6.74 -4.30
CA GLY A 307 -19.76 -5.87 -3.44
C GLY A 307 -19.35 -4.60 -4.16
N ILE A 308 -19.30 -3.52 -3.41
CA ILE A 308 -18.83 -2.22 -3.85
C ILE A 308 -18.08 -1.56 -2.70
N GLY A 309 -16.97 -0.91 -2.99
CA GLY A 309 -16.20 -0.21 -1.99
C GLY A 309 -15.45 0.98 -2.55
N THR A 310 -15.01 1.87 -1.65
CA THR A 310 -14.18 3.02 -1.98
C THR A 310 -12.99 3.13 -1.04
N TYR A 311 -11.94 3.79 -1.50
CA TYR A 311 -10.74 4.08 -0.71
C TYR A 311 -10.08 5.38 -1.15
N LEU A 312 -9.39 6.01 -0.21
CA LEU A 312 -8.48 7.12 -0.48
C LEU A 312 -7.10 6.54 -0.77
N ALA A 313 -6.46 6.99 -1.84
CA ALA A 313 -5.10 6.64 -2.21
C ALA A 313 -4.23 7.90 -2.23
N PRO A 314 -3.69 8.32 -1.08
CA PRO A 314 -2.74 9.44 -0.99
C PRO A 314 -1.34 8.94 -1.36
N MET A 315 -1.06 8.83 -2.67
CA MET A 315 0.25 8.45 -3.18
C MET A 315 1.26 9.59 -3.02
N ASP A 316 2.55 9.32 -3.18
CA ASP A 316 3.60 10.32 -3.02
C ASP A 316 3.45 11.49 -4.01
N LEU A 317 3.06 11.19 -5.25
CA LEU A 317 3.06 12.13 -6.37
C LEU A 317 1.66 12.47 -6.91
N ALA A 318 0.61 11.88 -6.36
CA ALA A 318 -0.79 12.17 -6.69
C ALA A 318 -1.73 11.71 -5.59
N GLU A 319 -2.99 12.09 -5.67
CA GLU A 319 -4.03 11.59 -4.79
C GLU A 319 -5.26 11.19 -5.60
N THR A 320 -5.84 10.04 -5.27
CA THR A 320 -7.13 9.63 -5.84
C THR A 320 -8.12 9.21 -4.75
N TRP A 321 -9.39 9.38 -5.03
CA TRP A 321 -10.48 8.72 -4.33
C TRP A 321 -11.13 7.78 -5.32
N GLN A 322 -10.94 6.49 -5.12
CA GLN A 322 -11.37 5.45 -6.04
C GLN A 322 -12.38 4.51 -5.42
N GLY A 323 -13.17 3.87 -6.25
CA GLY A 323 -14.02 2.76 -5.88
C GLY A 323 -14.15 1.77 -7.02
N SER A 324 -14.62 0.57 -6.69
CA SER A 324 -14.80 -0.48 -7.67
C SER A 324 -15.99 -1.38 -7.35
N PHE A 325 -16.57 -1.97 -8.38
CA PHE A 325 -17.57 -3.03 -8.29
C PHE A 325 -17.64 -3.85 -9.59
N ALA A 326 -18.25 -5.02 -9.52
CA ALA A 326 -18.65 -5.78 -10.70
C ALA A 326 -20.18 -5.94 -10.73
N SER A 327 -20.78 -5.85 -11.92
CA SER A 327 -22.21 -5.96 -12.09
C SER A 327 -22.56 -6.66 -13.39
N ALA A 328 -23.72 -7.31 -13.46
CA ALA A 328 -24.23 -7.86 -14.71
C ALA A 328 -24.40 -6.74 -15.76
N ASN A 329 -24.12 -7.04 -17.02
CA ASN A 329 -24.15 -6.05 -18.12
C ASN A 329 -25.49 -5.30 -18.21
N GLU A 330 -26.61 -5.94 -17.84
CA GLU A 330 -27.95 -5.35 -17.82
C GLU A 330 -28.18 -4.40 -16.64
N LYS A 331 -27.36 -4.48 -15.58
CA LYS A 331 -27.58 -3.75 -14.33
C LYS A 331 -26.56 -2.64 -14.10
N VAL A 332 -25.45 -2.63 -14.84
CA VAL A 332 -24.33 -1.72 -14.58
C VAL A 332 -24.73 -0.24 -14.75
N ALA A 333 -25.58 0.08 -15.71
CA ALA A 333 -26.07 1.45 -15.92
C ALA A 333 -26.84 1.99 -14.71
N GLU A 334 -27.71 1.16 -14.11
CA GLU A 334 -28.42 1.51 -12.88
C GLU A 334 -27.44 1.64 -11.70
N ALA A 335 -26.45 0.73 -11.56
CA ALA A 335 -25.44 0.81 -10.50
C ALA A 335 -24.62 2.12 -10.57
N VAL A 336 -24.17 2.51 -11.77
CA VAL A 336 -23.48 3.79 -12.01
C VAL A 336 -24.36 4.98 -11.60
N ALA A 337 -25.63 4.96 -11.98
CA ALA A 337 -26.58 6.03 -11.63
C ALA A 337 -26.78 6.14 -10.11
N VAL A 338 -26.89 5.00 -9.39
CA VAL A 338 -27.02 4.96 -7.94
C VAL A 338 -25.74 5.49 -7.27
N VAL A 339 -24.54 5.10 -7.73
CA VAL A 339 -23.27 5.61 -7.18
C VAL A 339 -23.20 7.13 -7.33
N ARG A 340 -23.51 7.67 -8.52
CA ARG A 340 -23.53 9.13 -8.74
C ARG A 340 -24.53 9.85 -7.82
N ALA A 341 -25.72 9.27 -7.66
CA ALA A 341 -26.76 9.85 -6.81
C ALA A 341 -26.34 9.88 -5.33
N GLU A 342 -25.75 8.80 -4.83
CA GLU A 342 -25.26 8.75 -3.44
C GLU A 342 -24.09 9.71 -3.21
N TRP A 343 -23.19 9.83 -4.19
CA TRP A 343 -22.09 10.79 -4.15
C TRP A 343 -22.59 12.23 -4.06
N ALA A 344 -23.56 12.59 -4.92
CA ALA A 344 -24.20 13.90 -4.89
C ALA A 344 -25.03 14.13 -3.63
N ARG A 345 -25.74 13.11 -3.13
CA ARG A 345 -26.55 13.19 -1.92
C ARG A 345 -25.71 13.51 -0.69
N ILE A 346 -24.57 12.82 -0.51
CA ILE A 346 -23.71 13.07 0.64
C ILE A 346 -23.00 14.42 0.55
N ALA A 347 -22.68 14.89 -0.68
CA ALA A 347 -22.16 16.24 -0.89
C ALA A 347 -23.16 17.33 -0.47
N ALA A 348 -24.47 17.11 -0.74
CA ALA A 348 -25.51 18.07 -0.41
C ALA A 348 -25.99 18.01 1.05
N GLU A 349 -26.12 16.81 1.61
CA GLU A 349 -26.76 16.58 2.90
C GLU A 349 -25.76 16.27 4.03
N GLY A 350 -24.55 15.83 3.68
CA GLY A 350 -23.58 15.29 4.64
C GLY A 350 -23.95 13.88 5.10
N ALA A 351 -23.49 13.52 6.29
CA ALA A 351 -23.79 12.27 6.96
C ALA A 351 -24.58 12.51 8.24
N SER A 352 -25.40 11.56 8.64
CA SER A 352 -26.12 11.59 9.90
C SER A 352 -25.17 11.33 11.10
N ASP A 353 -25.54 11.79 12.28
CA ASP A 353 -24.77 11.55 13.51
C ASP A 353 -24.59 10.05 13.78
N ALA A 354 -25.58 9.22 13.42
CA ALA A 354 -25.53 7.77 13.58
C ALA A 354 -24.47 7.13 12.66
N GLU A 355 -24.39 7.56 11.40
CA GLU A 355 -23.37 7.08 10.44
C GLU A 355 -21.97 7.51 10.88
N ILE A 356 -21.81 8.76 11.33
CA ILE A 356 -20.53 9.27 11.84
C ILE A 356 -20.08 8.48 13.06
N ALA A 357 -20.99 8.24 14.03
CA ALA A 357 -20.69 7.46 15.22
C ALA A 357 -20.31 6.00 14.88
N ALA A 358 -21.06 5.36 13.97
CA ALA A 358 -20.76 4.00 13.52
C ALA A 358 -19.39 3.91 12.81
N ALA A 359 -19.09 4.84 11.91
CA ALA A 359 -17.80 4.91 11.22
C ALA A 359 -16.63 5.11 12.18
N LYS A 360 -16.75 6.02 13.14
CA LYS A 360 -15.73 6.24 14.18
C LYS A 360 -15.52 4.97 15.02
N THR A 361 -16.60 4.36 15.51
CA THR A 361 -16.53 3.11 16.28
C THR A 361 -15.80 2.01 15.51
N TYR A 362 -16.11 1.84 14.23
CA TYR A 362 -15.43 0.85 13.40
C TYR A 362 -13.94 1.19 13.22
N LEU A 363 -13.62 2.42 12.83
CA LEU A 363 -12.25 2.85 12.55
C LEU A 363 -11.34 2.81 13.79
N THR A 364 -11.87 3.16 14.97
CA THR A 364 -11.09 3.15 16.21
C THR A 364 -11.01 1.74 16.81
N GLY A 365 -12.10 0.97 16.74
CA GLY A 365 -12.15 -0.39 17.27
C GLY A 365 -11.36 -1.42 16.47
N SER A 366 -11.26 -1.25 15.14
CA SER A 366 -10.47 -2.15 14.29
C SER A 366 -8.98 -1.83 14.28
N TYR A 367 -8.58 -0.64 14.68
CA TYR A 367 -7.18 -0.20 14.60
C TYR A 367 -6.20 -1.05 15.41
N PRO A 368 -6.49 -1.40 16.68
CA PRO A 368 -5.60 -2.25 17.47
C PRO A 368 -5.34 -3.64 16.86
N LEU A 369 -6.28 -4.16 16.07
CA LEU A 369 -6.15 -5.48 15.44
C LEU A 369 -5.06 -5.54 14.35
N ARG A 370 -4.54 -4.38 13.95
CA ARG A 370 -3.45 -4.29 12.96
C ARG A 370 -2.07 -4.57 13.57
N PHE A 371 -1.95 -4.59 14.90
CA PHE A 371 -0.69 -4.75 15.63
C PHE A 371 -0.50 -6.18 16.13
N ASP A 372 -0.96 -7.17 15.38
CA ASP A 372 -0.82 -8.58 15.72
C ASP A 372 0.49 -9.15 15.15
N GLY A 373 1.55 -9.10 15.99
CA GLY A 373 2.86 -9.66 15.68
C GLY A 373 3.90 -8.66 15.12
N ASN A 374 5.17 -9.08 15.17
CA ASN A 374 6.33 -8.23 14.85
C ASN A 374 6.31 -7.71 13.40
N GLY A 375 5.99 -8.56 12.43
CA GLY A 375 5.95 -8.19 11.02
C GLY A 375 4.96 -7.07 10.70
N PRO A 376 3.65 -7.21 11.03
CA PRO A 376 2.67 -6.15 10.85
C PRO A 376 3.05 -4.83 11.53
N ILE A 377 3.60 -4.89 12.75
CA ILE A 377 4.07 -3.68 13.45
C ILE A 377 5.22 -3.04 12.67
N ALA A 378 6.24 -3.80 12.25
CA ALA A 378 7.35 -3.27 11.46
C ALA A 378 6.86 -2.62 10.16
N THR A 379 5.94 -3.27 9.43
CA THR A 379 5.34 -2.71 8.21
C THR A 379 4.60 -1.38 8.46
N ILE A 380 3.86 -1.27 9.57
CA ILE A 380 3.18 -0.03 9.94
C ILE A 380 4.20 1.08 10.24
N LEU A 381 5.25 0.76 11.00
CA LEU A 381 6.27 1.75 11.39
C LEU A 381 7.03 2.30 10.18
N VAL A 382 7.42 1.46 9.23
CA VAL A 382 8.11 1.94 8.03
C VAL A 382 7.17 2.72 7.12
N GLY A 383 5.90 2.34 7.02
CA GLY A 383 4.87 3.11 6.31
C GLY A 383 4.64 4.49 6.92
N MET A 384 4.58 4.58 8.25
CA MET A 384 4.48 5.87 8.95
C MET A 384 5.65 6.80 8.62
N GLN A 385 6.87 6.28 8.55
CA GLN A 385 8.05 7.06 8.17
C GLN A 385 7.95 7.56 6.72
N LEU A 386 7.53 6.70 5.78
CA LEU A 386 7.29 7.09 4.40
C LEU A 386 6.27 8.21 4.27
N ASP A 387 5.16 8.12 5.02
CA ASP A 387 4.10 9.12 5.04
C ASP A 387 4.48 10.41 5.80
N GLY A 388 5.70 10.49 6.38
CA GLY A 388 6.13 11.62 7.19
C GLY A 388 5.36 11.79 8.50
N LEU A 389 4.76 10.72 9.01
CA LEU A 389 3.99 10.74 10.25
C LEU A 389 4.90 10.71 11.47
N PRO A 390 4.57 11.43 12.56
CA PRO A 390 5.37 11.43 13.77
C PRO A 390 5.25 10.09 14.53
N VAL A 391 6.24 9.81 15.39
CA VAL A 391 6.31 8.58 16.19
C VAL A 391 5.06 8.37 17.05
N ASP A 392 4.52 9.44 17.60
CA ASP A 392 3.33 9.42 18.46
C ASP A 392 2.01 9.28 17.68
N TYR A 393 2.05 9.28 16.35
CA TYR A 393 0.87 9.06 15.51
C TYR A 393 0.16 7.76 15.85
N LEU A 394 0.90 6.70 16.13
CA LEU A 394 0.35 5.40 16.46
C LEU A 394 -0.59 5.46 17.67
N VAL A 395 -0.22 6.20 18.69
CA VAL A 395 -1.02 6.41 19.92
C VAL A 395 -2.15 7.43 19.67
N ASN A 396 -1.87 8.47 18.91
CA ASN A 396 -2.79 9.61 18.73
C ASN A 396 -3.79 9.42 17.58
N ARG A 397 -3.61 8.43 16.70
CA ARG A 397 -4.43 8.24 15.49
C ARG A 397 -5.93 8.15 15.80
N ASN A 398 -6.31 7.44 16.85
CA ASN A 398 -7.72 7.31 17.21
C ASN A 398 -8.31 8.63 17.70
N SER A 399 -7.54 9.47 18.39
CA SER A 399 -8.00 10.78 18.80
C SER A 399 -8.29 11.71 17.61
N TYR A 400 -7.53 11.60 16.52
CA TYR A 400 -7.80 12.34 15.28
C TYR A 400 -9.11 11.91 14.62
N VAL A 401 -9.43 10.60 14.64
CA VAL A 401 -10.72 10.10 14.15
C VAL A 401 -11.87 10.58 15.05
N GLU A 402 -11.70 10.50 16.37
CA GLU A 402 -12.73 10.94 17.34
C GLU A 402 -12.99 12.46 17.28
N ALA A 403 -12.00 13.25 16.96
CA ALA A 403 -12.13 14.70 16.85
C ALA A 403 -12.97 15.18 15.65
N VAL A 404 -13.16 14.35 14.63
CA VAL A 404 -13.94 14.70 13.42
C VAL A 404 -15.39 15.02 13.81
N THR A 405 -15.89 16.17 13.40
CA THR A 405 -17.27 16.64 13.67
C THR A 405 -18.20 16.46 12.48
N ALA A 406 -19.50 16.54 12.69
CA ALA A 406 -20.48 16.57 11.60
C ALA A 406 -20.31 17.78 10.67
N GLU A 407 -19.79 18.89 11.20
CA GLU A 407 -19.47 20.08 10.39
C GLU A 407 -18.28 19.81 9.47
N ASP A 408 -17.22 19.14 9.97
CA ASP A 408 -16.07 18.73 9.16
C ASP A 408 -16.50 17.77 8.03
N ILE A 409 -17.35 16.79 8.34
CA ILE A 409 -17.88 15.87 7.32
C ILE A 409 -18.65 16.63 6.24
N ARG A 410 -19.54 17.56 6.62
CA ARG A 410 -20.29 18.38 5.65
C ARG A 410 -19.37 19.25 4.79
N ARG A 411 -18.40 19.90 5.41
CA ARG A 411 -17.44 20.76 4.71
C ARG A 411 -16.61 19.97 3.71
N VAL A 412 -16.08 18.80 4.12
CA VAL A 412 -15.26 17.93 3.27
C VAL A 412 -16.09 17.27 2.18
N ALA A 413 -17.31 16.83 2.48
CA ALA A 413 -18.22 16.30 1.48
C ALA A 413 -18.53 17.34 0.39
N ALA A 414 -18.85 18.59 0.78
CA ALA A 414 -19.09 19.68 -0.17
C ALA A 414 -17.82 20.06 -0.98
N ARG A 415 -16.63 19.95 -0.39
CA ARG A 415 -15.35 20.23 -1.06
C ARG A 415 -14.97 19.17 -2.09
N LEU A 416 -15.06 17.90 -1.69
CA LEU A 416 -14.48 16.78 -2.45
C LEU A 416 -15.53 16.00 -3.26
N MET A 417 -16.77 15.85 -2.77
CA MET A 417 -17.75 14.97 -3.38
C MET A 417 -18.70 15.73 -4.28
N ASP A 418 -18.54 15.52 -5.56
CA ASP A 418 -19.45 16.01 -6.58
C ASP A 418 -19.74 14.86 -7.54
N GLY A 419 -20.98 14.37 -7.58
CA GLY A 419 -21.36 13.25 -8.44
C GLY A 419 -21.10 13.53 -9.92
N GLY A 420 -21.01 14.79 -10.32
CA GLY A 420 -20.63 15.23 -11.66
C GLY A 420 -19.13 15.09 -11.96
N LYS A 421 -18.27 14.98 -10.93
CA LYS A 421 -16.81 14.86 -11.11
C LYS A 421 -16.31 13.43 -11.27
N LEU A 422 -17.14 12.44 -10.99
CA LEU A 422 -16.74 11.04 -11.11
C LEU A 422 -16.54 10.62 -12.56
N ARG A 423 -15.38 9.97 -12.81
CA ARG A 423 -15.18 9.16 -14.00
C ARG A 423 -15.46 7.70 -13.68
N PHE A 424 -16.14 7.01 -14.57
CA PHE A 424 -16.36 5.57 -14.53
C PHE A 424 -15.65 4.92 -15.71
N VAL A 425 -14.80 3.97 -15.45
CA VAL A 425 -14.22 3.08 -16.47
C VAL A 425 -14.91 1.73 -16.34
N VAL A 426 -15.59 1.33 -17.41
CA VAL A 426 -16.40 0.12 -17.47
C VAL A 426 -15.80 -0.83 -18.50
N VAL A 427 -15.33 -1.98 -18.05
CA VAL A 427 -14.78 -3.03 -18.92
C VAL A 427 -15.82 -4.16 -19.03
N GLY A 428 -16.44 -4.31 -20.17
CA GLY A 428 -17.54 -5.24 -20.39
C GLY A 428 -18.41 -4.85 -21.57
N GLN A 429 -19.63 -5.36 -21.58
CA GLN A 429 -20.66 -5.04 -22.60
C GLN A 429 -21.93 -4.49 -21.92
N PRO A 430 -21.81 -3.31 -21.28
CA PRO A 430 -22.90 -2.72 -20.52
C PRO A 430 -24.09 -2.38 -21.43
N LYS A 431 -25.33 -2.63 -20.96
CA LYS A 431 -26.56 -2.21 -21.67
C LYS A 431 -27.06 -0.91 -21.08
N GLY A 432 -27.43 0.03 -21.97
CA GLY A 432 -28.00 1.31 -21.56
C GLY A 432 -27.03 2.28 -20.91
N LEU A 433 -25.74 2.09 -21.10
CA LEU A 433 -24.68 2.99 -20.67
C LEU A 433 -23.88 3.43 -21.89
N GLU A 434 -23.97 4.71 -22.23
CA GLU A 434 -23.24 5.28 -23.37
C GLU A 434 -21.95 5.93 -22.89
N PRO A 435 -20.83 5.73 -23.60
CA PRO A 435 -19.59 6.44 -23.29
C PRO A 435 -19.74 7.94 -23.63
N ASP A 436 -19.07 8.78 -22.84
CA ASP A 436 -18.97 10.21 -23.05
C ASP A 436 -17.47 10.60 -23.05
N ASP A 437 -16.75 10.15 -24.05
CA ASP A 437 -15.31 10.42 -24.25
C ASP A 437 -15.01 11.82 -24.81
#